data_29a6889a69f95e0974def315b5798bb4
#
_entry.id   29a6889a69f95e0974def315b5798bb4
#
_cell.length_a   1.000
_cell.length_b   1.000
_cell.length_c   1.000
_cell.angle_alpha   90.00
_cell.angle_beta   90.00
_cell.angle_gamma   90.00
#
_symmetry.space_group_name_H-M   'P 1'
#
loop_
_entity.id
_entity.type
_entity.pdbx_description
1 polymer ?
#
loop_
_entity_poly.entity_id
_entity_poly.type
_entity_poly.pdbx_seq_one_letter_code
_entity_poly.pdbx_strand_id
1 'polypeptide(L)'
;MSIMSRIVYVTSWLILCSSLSTFPAKVFSSGLIQDTEIEDALRVFALPIFKIAGLKASSVEIYIVNNDSLNAFVTGGQKLFINSGLILRSKNANQIIGVIAHETGHISGGHLSRIHGAFSNSTASAILGTILGGAAAIATGRSDLGAAIVAGGQTIAQRNFLSYSRTQEGAADNAALGFLDKTGQSARGLLDFMKMLENQ
;
A
#
# COMPACT_ATOMS: atom_id res chain seq x y z
N MET A 1 -29.32 -11.74 -56.68
CA MET A 1 -28.01 -11.50 -56.04
C MET A 1 -27.19 -12.75 -56.16
N SER A 2 -26.14 -12.68 -56.99
CA SER A 2 -25.34 -13.83 -57.42
C SER A 2 -24.48 -14.37 -56.26
N ILE A 3 -24.28 -15.70 -56.24
CA ILE A 3 -23.43 -16.41 -55.28
C ILE A 3 -22.02 -15.81 -55.16
N MET A 4 -21.49 -15.26 -56.25
CA MET A 4 -20.20 -14.54 -56.29
C MET A 4 -20.16 -13.29 -55.42
N SER A 5 -21.27 -12.57 -55.24
CA SER A 5 -21.35 -11.38 -54.39
C SER A 5 -21.24 -11.72 -52.88
N ARG A 6 -21.70 -12.91 -52.47
CA ARG A 6 -21.64 -13.35 -51.07
C ARG A 6 -20.23 -13.84 -50.66
N ILE A 7 -19.47 -14.38 -51.59
CA ILE A 7 -18.10 -14.85 -51.31
C ILE A 7 -17.14 -13.67 -51.08
N VAL A 8 -17.32 -12.58 -51.82
CA VAL A 8 -16.48 -11.37 -51.69
C VAL A 8 -16.67 -10.70 -50.34
N TYR A 9 -17.89 -10.69 -49.77
CA TYR A 9 -18.14 -10.10 -48.44
C TYR A 9 -17.61 -10.96 -47.27
N VAL A 10 -17.60 -12.28 -47.42
CA VAL A 10 -17.08 -13.17 -46.38
C VAL A 10 -15.55 -13.15 -46.33
N THR A 11 -14.88 -13.04 -47.46
CA THR A 11 -13.41 -12.92 -47.51
C THR A 11 -12.93 -11.55 -47.05
N SER A 12 -13.71 -10.48 -47.27
CA SER A 12 -13.37 -9.12 -46.83
C SER A 12 -13.50 -8.97 -45.30
N TRP A 13 -14.43 -9.71 -44.66
CA TRP A 13 -14.57 -9.71 -43.19
C TRP A 13 -13.49 -10.53 -42.48
N LEU A 14 -12.98 -11.58 -43.10
CA LEU A 14 -11.89 -12.38 -42.56
C LEU A 14 -10.53 -11.67 -42.59
N ILE A 15 -10.32 -10.75 -43.53
CA ILE A 15 -9.08 -9.96 -43.62
C ILE A 15 -9.09 -8.76 -42.65
N LEU A 16 -10.28 -8.27 -42.26
CA LEU A 16 -10.39 -7.14 -41.31
C LEU A 16 -10.21 -7.56 -39.83
N CYS A 17 -10.33 -8.85 -39.52
CA CYS A 17 -10.09 -9.37 -38.15
C CYS A 17 -8.63 -9.72 -37.85
N SER A 18 -7.74 -9.72 -38.85
CA SER A 18 -6.34 -10.11 -38.66
C SER A 18 -5.38 -8.94 -38.37
N SER A 19 -5.89 -7.70 -38.35
CA SER A 19 -5.09 -6.51 -38.02
C SER A 19 -5.32 -6.03 -36.56
N LEU A 20 -5.72 -6.95 -35.67
CA LEU A 20 -5.63 -6.64 -34.24
C LEU A 20 -4.15 -6.61 -33.89
N SER A 21 -3.57 -5.45 -34.06
CA SER A 21 -2.22 -5.08 -33.68
C SER A 21 -1.95 -5.62 -32.27
N THR A 22 -1.04 -6.57 -32.19
CA THR A 22 -0.36 -6.92 -30.94
C THR A 22 0.43 -5.69 -30.50
N PHE A 23 -0.24 -4.76 -29.82
CA PHE A 23 0.49 -3.83 -28.98
C PHE A 23 1.23 -4.71 -27.97
N PRO A 24 2.56 -4.64 -27.89
CA PRO A 24 3.26 -5.28 -26.80
C PRO A 24 2.72 -4.59 -25.53
N ALA A 25 1.83 -5.26 -24.81
CA ALA A 25 1.57 -4.89 -23.44
C ALA A 25 2.95 -4.89 -22.79
N LYS A 26 3.45 -3.73 -22.40
CA LYS A 26 4.56 -3.66 -21.46
C LYS A 26 4.06 -4.39 -20.23
N VAL A 27 4.36 -5.66 -20.14
CA VAL A 27 4.26 -6.42 -18.92
C VAL A 27 5.26 -5.72 -18.01
N PHE A 28 4.78 -4.81 -17.18
CA PHE A 28 5.51 -4.39 -16.01
C PHE A 28 5.64 -5.65 -15.16
N SER A 29 6.74 -6.34 -15.36
CA SER A 29 7.17 -7.37 -14.45
C SER A 29 7.59 -6.66 -13.16
N SER A 30 6.62 -6.27 -12.35
CA SER A 30 6.84 -5.97 -10.94
C SER A 30 7.06 -7.32 -10.24
N GLY A 31 8.16 -7.99 -10.64
CA GLY A 31 8.57 -9.24 -10.06
C GLY A 31 9.31 -9.00 -8.74
N LEU A 32 9.36 -10.03 -7.92
CA LEU A 32 10.30 -10.07 -6.81
C LEU A 32 11.71 -10.25 -7.37
N ILE A 33 12.66 -9.50 -6.83
CA ILE A 33 14.08 -9.71 -7.09
C ILE A 33 14.54 -10.76 -6.09
N GLN A 34 15.13 -11.84 -6.59
CA GLN A 34 15.78 -12.87 -5.78
C GLN A 34 17.27 -12.65 -5.84
N ASP A 35 17.83 -12.00 -4.83
CA ASP A 35 19.25 -11.73 -4.68
C ASP A 35 19.65 -12.03 -3.24
N THR A 36 20.27 -13.18 -3.04
CA THR A 36 20.61 -13.70 -1.72
C THR A 36 21.57 -12.76 -0.98
N GLU A 37 22.48 -12.10 -1.67
CA GLU A 37 23.47 -11.20 -1.05
C GLU A 37 22.76 -9.94 -0.48
N ILE A 38 21.86 -9.34 -1.25
CA ILE A 38 21.09 -8.18 -0.79
C ILE A 38 20.10 -8.59 0.30
N GLU A 39 19.41 -9.73 0.16
CA GLU A 39 18.48 -10.23 1.17
C GLU A 39 19.19 -10.52 2.49
N ASP A 40 20.38 -11.12 2.46
CA ASP A 40 21.19 -11.40 3.65
C ASP A 40 21.65 -10.08 4.30
N ALA A 41 22.10 -9.11 3.52
CA ALA A 41 22.45 -7.78 4.05
C ALA A 41 21.29 -7.09 4.73
N LEU A 42 20.10 -7.09 4.11
CA LEU A 42 18.89 -6.53 4.70
C LEU A 42 18.49 -7.28 5.99
N ARG A 43 18.65 -8.59 6.01
CA ARG A 43 18.40 -9.42 7.19
C ARG A 43 19.36 -9.10 8.33
N VAL A 44 20.65 -8.90 8.03
CA VAL A 44 21.65 -8.47 9.04
C VAL A 44 21.23 -7.12 9.66
N PHE A 45 20.75 -6.17 8.86
CA PHE A 45 20.27 -4.89 9.36
C PHE A 45 19.00 -5.04 10.23
N ALA A 46 18.11 -5.93 9.87
CA ALA A 46 16.81 -6.12 10.50
C ALA A 46 16.87 -6.92 11.81
N LEU A 47 17.78 -7.88 11.92
CA LEU A 47 17.84 -8.83 13.06
C LEU A 47 17.85 -8.17 14.44
N PRO A 48 18.68 -7.14 14.70
CA PRO A 48 18.70 -6.46 16.01
C PRO A 48 17.33 -5.82 16.31
N ILE A 49 16.71 -5.21 15.30
CA ILE A 49 15.43 -4.51 15.40
C ILE A 49 14.32 -5.52 15.70
N PHE A 50 14.22 -6.62 14.95
CA PHE A 50 13.23 -7.66 15.17
C PHE A 50 13.32 -8.25 16.58
N LYS A 51 14.54 -8.47 17.08
CA LYS A 51 14.77 -8.97 18.44
C LYS A 51 14.22 -8.01 19.48
N ILE A 52 14.50 -6.71 19.37
CA ILE A 52 14.01 -5.69 20.31
C ILE A 52 12.50 -5.50 20.20
N ALA A 53 11.94 -5.65 19.01
CA ALA A 53 10.49 -5.60 18.77
C ALA A 53 9.74 -6.84 19.28
N GLY A 54 10.45 -7.85 19.82
CA GLY A 54 9.86 -9.10 20.29
C GLY A 54 9.37 -10.02 19.17
N LEU A 55 9.85 -9.79 17.94
CA LEU A 55 9.52 -10.63 16.79
C LEU A 55 10.50 -11.81 16.68
N LYS A 56 9.95 -12.98 16.32
CA LYS A 56 10.80 -14.12 15.97
C LYS A 56 11.37 -13.89 14.58
N ALA A 57 12.68 -13.71 14.48
CA ALA A 57 13.36 -13.36 13.22
C ALA A 57 13.04 -14.32 12.05
N SER A 58 12.84 -15.62 12.33
CA SER A 58 12.44 -16.60 11.33
C SER A 58 10.99 -16.48 10.86
N SER A 59 10.17 -15.68 11.52
CA SER A 59 8.76 -15.45 11.16
C SER A 59 8.58 -14.19 10.31
N VAL A 60 9.62 -13.35 10.18
CA VAL A 60 9.60 -12.16 9.33
C VAL A 60 10.31 -12.48 8.01
N GLU A 61 9.55 -12.44 6.93
CA GLU A 61 10.07 -12.63 5.58
C GLU A 61 10.37 -11.28 4.94
N ILE A 62 11.55 -11.13 4.32
CA ILE A 62 11.95 -9.91 3.62
C ILE A 62 11.97 -10.20 2.12
N TYR A 63 11.33 -9.33 1.34
CA TYR A 63 11.25 -9.43 -0.11
C TYR A 63 11.70 -8.13 -0.76
N ILE A 64 12.38 -8.24 -1.89
CA ILE A 64 12.77 -7.10 -2.71
C ILE A 64 11.84 -7.03 -3.91
N VAL A 65 11.18 -5.89 -4.10
CA VAL A 65 10.26 -5.65 -5.22
C VAL A 65 10.99 -4.85 -6.30
N ASN A 66 10.95 -5.31 -7.55
CA ASN A 66 11.45 -4.55 -8.69
C ASN A 66 10.53 -3.37 -8.99
N ASN A 67 10.72 -2.28 -8.25
CA ASN A 67 9.94 -1.05 -8.36
C ASN A 67 10.83 0.15 -8.01
N ASP A 68 10.82 1.17 -8.87
CA ASP A 68 11.66 2.36 -8.73
C ASP A 68 11.18 3.35 -7.67
N SER A 69 10.02 3.17 -7.06
CA SER A 69 9.53 4.09 -6.03
C SER A 69 10.32 3.97 -4.72
N LEU A 70 10.48 5.10 -4.00
CA LEU A 70 11.02 5.13 -2.64
C LEU A 70 9.97 4.60 -1.67
N ASN A 71 9.88 3.29 -1.52
CA ASN A 71 8.86 2.70 -0.68
C ASN A 71 9.32 1.40 -0.02
N ALA A 72 8.77 1.12 1.15
CA ALA A 72 8.71 -0.18 1.77
C ALA A 72 7.33 -0.35 2.40
N PHE A 73 6.89 -1.55 2.63
CA PHE A 73 5.59 -1.82 3.24
C PHE A 73 5.54 -3.23 3.82
N VAL A 74 4.65 -3.40 4.78
CA VAL A 74 4.39 -4.71 5.39
C VAL A 74 3.01 -5.23 4.98
N THR A 75 2.90 -6.56 4.90
CA THR A 75 1.63 -7.24 4.62
C THR A 75 1.34 -8.31 5.69
N GLY A 76 0.17 -8.93 5.59
CA GLY A 76 -0.23 -10.02 6.47
C GLY A 76 0.81 -11.15 6.50
N GLY A 77 0.97 -11.79 7.67
CA GLY A 77 1.97 -12.86 7.86
C GLY A 77 3.38 -12.35 8.12
N GLN A 78 3.55 -11.10 8.55
CA GLN A 78 4.86 -10.50 8.88
C GLN A 78 5.82 -10.46 7.68
N LYS A 79 5.32 -10.07 6.51
CA LYS A 79 6.10 -9.95 5.29
C LYS A 79 6.47 -8.49 5.05
N LEU A 80 7.77 -8.22 5.00
CA LEU A 80 8.34 -6.90 4.71
C LEU A 80 8.78 -6.85 3.25
N PHE A 81 8.24 -5.91 2.51
CA PHE A 81 8.57 -5.64 1.12
C PHE A 81 9.37 -4.35 1.02
N ILE A 82 10.49 -4.38 0.32
CA ILE A 82 11.37 -3.25 0.10
C ILE A 82 11.53 -3.05 -1.40
N ASN A 83 11.18 -1.88 -1.90
CA ASN A 83 11.34 -1.58 -3.31
C ASN A 83 12.81 -1.36 -3.67
N SER A 84 13.23 -1.82 -4.85
CA SER A 84 14.58 -1.59 -5.37
C SER A 84 14.94 -0.10 -5.43
N GLY A 85 13.97 0.76 -5.72
CA GLY A 85 14.16 2.21 -5.71
C GLY A 85 14.56 2.78 -4.35
N LEU A 86 14.12 2.20 -3.24
CA LEU A 86 14.57 2.57 -1.90
C LEU A 86 16.05 2.20 -1.71
N ILE A 87 16.43 0.97 -2.07
CA ILE A 87 17.81 0.48 -1.92
C ILE A 87 18.78 1.32 -2.76
N LEU A 88 18.44 1.55 -4.02
CA LEU A 88 19.31 2.25 -4.98
C LEU A 88 19.48 3.75 -4.68
N ARG A 89 18.46 4.40 -4.10
CA ARG A 89 18.51 5.83 -3.79
C ARG A 89 18.89 6.15 -2.37
N SER A 90 19.00 5.15 -1.50
CA SER A 90 19.53 5.34 -0.15
C SER A 90 21.00 5.70 -0.19
N LYS A 91 21.36 6.78 0.51
CA LYS A 91 22.75 7.30 0.54
C LYS A 91 23.65 6.52 1.49
N ASN A 92 23.06 5.80 2.44
CA ASN A 92 23.78 4.98 3.41
C ASN A 92 22.82 3.94 4.02
N ALA A 93 23.39 2.92 4.66
CA ALA A 93 22.65 1.84 5.29
C ALA A 93 21.67 2.31 6.38
N ASN A 94 21.99 3.39 7.11
CA ASN A 94 21.13 3.89 8.19
C ASN A 94 19.74 4.34 7.69
N GLN A 95 19.61 4.79 6.43
CA GLN A 95 18.32 5.12 5.84
C GLN A 95 17.45 3.86 5.69
N ILE A 96 18.04 2.78 5.18
CA ILE A 96 17.36 1.48 5.03
C ILE A 96 17.01 0.91 6.41
N ILE A 97 17.93 0.96 7.35
CA ILE A 97 17.73 0.52 8.75
C ILE A 97 16.57 1.29 9.40
N GLY A 98 16.52 2.61 9.19
CA GLY A 98 15.44 3.45 9.69
C GLY A 98 14.07 3.03 9.16
N VAL A 99 13.99 2.77 7.85
CA VAL A 99 12.75 2.28 7.21
C VAL A 99 12.38 0.89 7.74
N ILE A 100 13.34 -0.03 7.87
CA ILE A 100 13.09 -1.36 8.46
C ILE A 100 12.55 -1.23 9.89
N ALA A 101 13.08 -0.30 10.68
CA ALA A 101 12.59 -0.05 12.04
C ALA A 101 11.14 0.46 12.04
N HIS A 102 10.78 1.36 11.12
CA HIS A 102 9.42 1.86 10.96
C HIS A 102 8.44 0.75 10.56
N GLU A 103 8.78 -0.04 9.54
CA GLU A 103 7.95 -1.17 9.11
C GLU A 103 7.81 -2.25 10.20
N THR A 104 8.88 -2.46 10.98
CA THR A 104 8.83 -3.33 12.15
C THR A 104 7.86 -2.78 13.21
N GLY A 105 7.76 -1.46 13.34
CA GLY A 105 6.76 -0.80 14.15
C GLY A 105 5.33 -1.16 13.74
N HIS A 106 5.05 -1.21 12.44
CA HIS A 106 3.76 -1.65 11.92
C HIS A 106 3.48 -3.14 12.22
N ILE A 107 4.48 -4.00 12.08
CA ILE A 107 4.32 -5.44 12.39
C ILE A 107 4.04 -5.63 13.89
N SER A 108 4.90 -5.09 14.75
CA SER A 108 4.81 -5.27 16.20
C SER A 108 3.58 -4.61 16.81
N GLY A 109 3.16 -3.48 16.24
CA GLY A 109 1.93 -2.77 16.59
C GLY A 109 0.66 -3.48 16.13
N GLY A 110 0.75 -4.48 15.25
CA GLY A 110 -0.42 -5.15 14.66
C GLY A 110 -1.29 -4.19 13.84
N HIS A 111 -0.68 -3.17 13.22
CA HIS A 111 -1.41 -2.11 12.53
C HIS A 111 -2.21 -2.64 11.35
N LEU A 112 -1.68 -3.62 10.63
CA LEU A 112 -2.32 -4.21 9.46
C LEU A 112 -3.62 -4.95 9.81
N SER A 113 -3.63 -5.70 10.91
CA SER A 113 -4.85 -6.40 11.36
C SER A 113 -5.91 -5.42 11.85
N ARG A 114 -5.51 -4.30 12.41
CA ARG A 114 -6.43 -3.24 12.88
C ARG A 114 -7.00 -2.38 11.75
N ILE A 115 -6.26 -2.21 10.63
CA ILE A 115 -6.75 -1.39 9.51
C ILE A 115 -8.02 -1.99 8.89
N HIS A 116 -8.15 -3.32 8.88
CA HIS A 116 -9.38 -3.99 8.45
C HIS A 116 -10.58 -3.59 9.31
N GLY A 117 -10.41 -3.53 10.63
CA GLY A 117 -11.45 -3.07 11.56
C GLY A 117 -11.80 -1.59 11.34
N ALA A 118 -10.80 -0.72 11.18
CA ALA A 118 -11.00 0.71 10.95
C ALA A 118 -11.70 0.96 9.60
N PHE A 119 -11.34 0.22 8.56
CA PHE A 119 -12.00 0.29 7.26
C PHE A 119 -13.45 -0.18 7.32
N SER A 120 -13.71 -1.30 8.00
CA SER A 120 -15.06 -1.82 8.22
C SER A 120 -15.94 -0.79 8.96
N ASN A 121 -15.44 -0.16 10.02
CA ASN A 121 -16.17 0.86 10.76
C ASN A 121 -16.44 2.11 9.92
N SER A 122 -15.50 2.54 9.09
CA SER A 122 -15.67 3.67 8.19
C SER A 122 -16.73 3.38 7.12
N THR A 123 -16.72 2.18 6.56
CA THR A 123 -17.72 1.71 5.59
C THR A 123 -19.11 1.63 6.25
N ALA A 124 -19.20 1.10 7.46
CA ALA A 124 -20.46 1.06 8.21
C ALA A 124 -21.04 2.46 8.45
N SER A 125 -20.21 3.45 8.79
CA SER A 125 -20.63 4.86 8.95
C SER A 125 -21.15 5.47 7.64
N ALA A 126 -20.49 5.18 6.52
CA ALA A 126 -20.92 5.64 5.21
C ALA A 126 -22.27 5.01 4.78
N ILE A 127 -22.44 3.70 5.01
CA ILE A 127 -23.69 2.98 4.74
C ILE A 127 -24.81 3.53 5.59
N LEU A 128 -24.58 3.75 6.90
CA LEU A 128 -25.58 4.31 7.80
C LEU A 128 -26.00 5.71 7.35
N GLY A 129 -25.06 6.56 6.96
CA GLY A 129 -25.37 7.87 6.39
C GLY A 129 -26.25 7.79 5.14
N THR A 130 -26.00 6.82 4.26
CA THR A 130 -26.80 6.58 3.06
C THR A 130 -28.24 6.15 3.40
N ILE A 131 -28.39 5.24 4.35
CA ILE A 131 -29.73 4.77 4.79
C ILE A 131 -30.51 5.91 5.44
N LEU A 132 -29.89 6.65 6.36
CA LEU A 132 -30.55 7.76 7.06
C LEU A 132 -30.89 8.91 6.10
N GLY A 133 -29.98 9.22 5.15
CA GLY A 133 -30.21 10.24 4.13
C GLY A 133 -31.36 9.86 3.19
N GLY A 134 -31.41 8.62 2.76
CA GLY A 134 -32.56 8.10 1.96
C GLY A 134 -33.88 8.17 2.71
N ALA A 135 -33.93 7.76 3.97
CA ALA A 135 -35.11 7.84 4.81
C ALA A 135 -35.58 9.29 5.04
N ALA A 136 -34.65 10.22 5.29
CA ALA A 136 -34.94 11.63 5.46
C ALA A 136 -35.49 12.28 4.17
N ALA A 137 -34.93 11.93 3.00
CA ALA A 137 -35.45 12.41 1.71
C ALA A 137 -36.89 11.95 1.46
N ILE A 138 -37.19 10.69 1.76
CA ILE A 138 -38.54 10.14 1.61
C ILE A 138 -39.51 10.80 2.60
N ALA A 139 -39.16 10.90 3.88
CA ALA A 139 -40.02 11.43 4.94
C ALA A 139 -40.32 12.91 4.78
N THR A 140 -39.39 13.69 4.24
CA THR A 140 -39.53 15.16 4.12
C THR A 140 -39.89 15.63 2.72
N GLY A 141 -39.81 14.74 1.72
CA GLY A 141 -39.91 15.11 0.30
C GLY A 141 -38.73 15.98 -0.20
N ARG A 142 -37.68 16.13 0.60
CA ARG A 142 -36.53 17.01 0.34
C ARG A 142 -35.26 16.19 0.04
N SER A 143 -34.95 16.06 -1.23
CA SER A 143 -33.73 15.35 -1.68
C SER A 143 -32.43 16.04 -1.25
N ASP A 144 -32.44 17.37 -1.09
CA ASP A 144 -31.29 18.16 -0.61
C ASP A 144 -30.89 17.77 0.83
N LEU A 145 -31.83 17.57 1.73
CA LEU A 145 -31.59 17.08 3.08
C LEU A 145 -31.01 15.66 3.08
N GLY A 146 -31.61 14.78 2.27
CA GLY A 146 -31.10 13.41 2.11
C GLY A 146 -29.65 13.40 1.60
N ALA A 147 -29.34 14.18 0.57
CA ALA A 147 -28.00 14.29 0.03
C ALA A 147 -26.99 14.86 1.05
N ALA A 148 -27.39 15.85 1.84
CA ALA A 148 -26.54 16.42 2.89
C ALA A 148 -26.17 15.39 3.98
N ILE A 149 -27.12 14.54 4.38
CA ILE A 149 -26.88 13.48 5.38
C ILE A 149 -25.94 12.40 4.82
N VAL A 150 -26.13 12.00 3.56
CA VAL A 150 -25.25 11.04 2.89
C VAL A 150 -23.80 11.59 2.81
N ALA A 151 -23.65 12.82 2.34
CA ALA A 151 -22.36 13.48 2.25
C ALA A 151 -21.68 13.63 3.62
N GLY A 152 -22.45 13.95 4.67
CA GLY A 152 -21.97 14.03 6.05
C GLY A 152 -21.44 12.68 6.54
N GLY A 153 -22.18 11.59 6.31
CA GLY A 153 -21.75 10.23 6.67
C GLY A 153 -20.45 9.82 5.99
N GLN A 154 -20.29 10.11 4.71
CA GLN A 154 -19.04 9.84 3.97
C GLN A 154 -17.85 10.68 4.47
N THR A 155 -18.09 11.97 4.77
CA THR A 155 -17.05 12.85 5.32
C THR A 155 -16.58 12.38 6.70
N ILE A 156 -17.49 11.95 7.56
CA ILE A 156 -17.17 11.40 8.89
C ILE A 156 -16.35 10.10 8.74
N ALA A 157 -16.78 9.20 7.86
CA ALA A 157 -16.07 7.96 7.59
C ALA A 157 -14.64 8.20 7.12
N GLN A 158 -14.45 9.14 6.19
CA GLN A 158 -13.12 9.52 5.69
C GLN A 158 -12.25 10.13 6.78
N ARG A 159 -12.78 11.07 7.57
CA ARG A 159 -12.04 11.69 8.67
C ARG A 159 -11.61 10.67 9.72
N ASN A 160 -12.48 9.74 10.09
CA ASN A 160 -12.18 8.69 11.04
C ASN A 160 -11.06 7.77 10.53
N PHE A 161 -11.12 7.38 9.26
CA PHE A 161 -10.08 6.56 8.62
C PHE A 161 -8.72 7.29 8.58
N LEU A 162 -8.69 8.55 8.15
CA LEU A 162 -7.46 9.34 8.09
C LEU A 162 -6.88 9.63 9.48
N SER A 163 -7.73 9.85 10.49
CA SER A 163 -7.27 10.02 11.87
C SER A 163 -6.67 8.74 12.41
N TYR A 164 -7.30 7.60 12.13
CA TYR A 164 -6.77 6.29 12.50
C TYR A 164 -5.42 6.02 11.83
N SER A 165 -5.32 6.25 10.52
CA SER A 165 -4.08 6.07 9.76
C SER A 165 -2.93 6.89 10.38
N ARG A 166 -3.13 8.20 10.61
CA ARG A 166 -2.13 9.06 11.24
C ARG A 166 -1.70 8.57 12.63
N THR A 167 -2.62 8.04 13.41
CA THR A 167 -2.31 7.48 14.72
C THR A 167 -1.41 6.24 14.61
N GLN A 168 -1.65 5.38 13.61
CA GLN A 168 -0.83 4.20 13.37
C GLN A 168 0.58 4.59 12.88
N GLU A 169 0.68 5.57 11.99
CA GLU A 169 1.98 6.10 11.52
C GLU A 169 2.79 6.67 12.71
N GLY A 170 2.18 7.54 13.53
CA GLY A 170 2.87 8.07 14.73
C GLY A 170 3.27 7.00 15.73
N ALA A 171 2.49 5.92 15.85
CA ALA A 171 2.85 4.79 16.69
C ALA A 171 4.03 3.99 16.10
N ALA A 172 4.07 3.79 14.78
CA ALA A 172 5.18 3.13 14.10
C ALA A 172 6.47 3.95 14.19
N ASP A 173 6.39 5.29 14.00
CA ASP A 173 7.52 6.20 14.17
C ASP A 173 8.11 6.14 15.58
N ASN A 174 7.26 6.23 16.62
CA ASN A 174 7.71 6.14 18.00
C ASN A 174 8.33 4.77 18.31
N ALA A 175 7.74 3.69 17.80
CA ALA A 175 8.31 2.35 17.95
C ALA A 175 9.67 2.24 17.27
N ALA A 176 9.80 2.76 16.03
CA ALA A 176 11.05 2.79 15.28
C ALA A 176 12.17 3.51 16.05
N LEU A 177 11.88 4.70 16.56
CA LEU A 177 12.83 5.46 17.38
C LEU A 177 13.28 4.66 18.61
N GLY A 178 12.34 4.01 19.29
CA GLY A 178 12.65 3.15 20.45
C GLY A 178 13.47 1.92 20.09
N PHE A 179 13.24 1.31 18.92
CA PHE A 179 14.04 0.16 18.44
C PHE A 179 15.46 0.60 18.08
N LEU A 180 15.62 1.71 17.36
CA LEU A 180 16.91 2.25 16.96
C LEU A 180 17.75 2.63 18.18
N ASP A 181 17.16 3.30 19.18
CA ASP A 181 17.83 3.66 20.42
C ASP A 181 18.33 2.41 21.16
N LYS A 182 17.47 1.42 21.39
CA LYS A 182 17.83 0.18 22.11
C LYS A 182 18.85 -0.69 21.37
N THR A 183 18.97 -0.56 20.06
CA THR A 183 19.96 -1.28 19.24
C THR A 183 21.24 -0.49 19.03
N GLY A 184 21.33 0.75 19.54
CA GLY A 184 22.48 1.65 19.33
C GLY A 184 22.61 2.14 17.89
N GLN A 185 21.53 2.04 17.09
CA GLN A 185 21.48 2.49 15.72
C GLN A 185 20.99 3.94 15.63
N SER A 186 21.50 4.69 14.64
CA SER A 186 21.15 6.11 14.52
C SER A 186 19.74 6.32 13.93
N ALA A 187 18.90 7.07 14.63
CA ALA A 187 17.61 7.54 14.11
C ALA A 187 17.74 8.58 12.97
N ARG A 188 18.95 9.12 12.74
CA ARG A 188 19.16 10.12 11.67
C ARG A 188 18.84 9.57 10.30
N GLY A 189 19.08 8.27 10.06
CA GLY A 189 18.74 7.63 8.79
C GLY A 189 17.24 7.65 8.49
N LEU A 190 16.40 7.40 9.48
CA LEU A 190 14.95 7.51 9.34
C LEU A 190 14.52 8.95 9.01
N LEU A 191 15.05 9.94 9.74
CA LEU A 191 14.78 11.35 9.49
C LEU A 191 15.20 11.78 8.07
N ASP A 192 16.38 11.36 7.63
CA ASP A 192 16.88 11.70 6.30
C ASP A 192 16.04 11.03 5.20
N PHE A 193 15.54 9.83 5.44
CA PHE A 193 14.62 9.15 4.54
C PHE A 193 13.26 9.90 4.45
N MET A 194 12.69 10.32 5.58
CA MET A 194 11.45 11.11 5.59
C MET A 194 11.59 12.40 4.78
N LYS A 195 12.71 13.10 4.91
CA LYS A 195 13.02 14.29 4.08
C LYS A 195 13.15 13.97 2.59
N MET A 196 13.61 12.78 2.23
CA MET A 196 13.65 12.37 0.83
C MET A 196 12.24 12.16 0.27
N LEU A 197 11.30 11.66 1.08
CA LEU A 197 9.90 11.50 0.68
C LEU A 197 9.18 12.84 0.50
N GLU A 198 9.44 13.82 1.36
CA GLU A 198 8.86 15.18 1.25
C GLU A 198 9.27 15.92 -0.03
N ASN A 199 10.39 15.55 -0.64
CA ASN A 199 10.95 16.22 -1.83
C ASN A 199 10.65 15.46 -3.14
N GLN A 200 9.73 14.50 -3.16
CA GLN A 200 9.23 13.83 -4.36
C GLN A 200 7.98 14.52 -4.88
#